data_6aaf7759d3cf9cb1f448fa7135c2983e
#
_entry.id   6aaf7759d3cf9cb1f448fa7135c2983e
#
_cell.length_a   1.000
_cell.length_b   1.000
_cell.length_c   1.000
_cell.angle_alpha   90.00
_cell.angle_beta   90.00
_cell.angle_gamma   90.00
#
_symmetry.space_group_name_H-M   'P 1'
#
loop_
_entity.id
_entity.type
_entity.pdbx_description
1 polymer ?
#
loop_
_entity_poly.entity_id
_entity_poly.type
_entity_poly.pdbx_seq_one_letter_code
_entity_poly.pdbx_strand_id
1 'polypeptide(L)'
;MTAMIYPTTNPAAAEQMMVTRGEGPYIFDQQGKRYLEGMAGLWCTALGYGNEEIIDVAQRQMRDLSFSHMFGGKTHAAAIELADKLAAMVPMNDGRVFLGNSGSDANDTLMKLIRYHAEASGQPNRIKVIAREQGYHGVTLASAALTAIPTNHTHFQLPFEALGVLRTGSANYYRGGHDGESESDFVARRAQELEALILAEGPDTIAAMIAEPVSGAGGVIVPPAGYFDAVQQVLDRYGIWLWDDEVICGFGRLGTDFGATKMGMAPQMITLAKALSSAYVPISAAIVQGDIADCIGASATDVGVFGHGYTYSGHPLGCAVASKVIDIYQRDHIFDHAAKVGGYLQTRLAEFAGHVLVGEVSGVGMIGALELVADKPTKRPFDGMKVGQYCAKAAEGHGLIIRPLGGNRIAVCPPLIIENSHVDELI
;
A
#
# COMPACT_ATOMS: atom_id res chain seq x y z
N MET A 1 3.63 -4.74 -33.61
CA MET A 1 4.30 -4.52 -32.31
C MET A 1 4.08 -3.05 -31.94
N THR A 2 3.64 -2.75 -30.72
CA THR A 2 3.56 -1.35 -30.24
C THR A 2 4.95 -0.90 -29.79
N ALA A 3 5.21 0.43 -29.81
CA ALA A 3 6.44 1.01 -29.25
C ALA A 3 6.47 0.98 -27.70
N MET A 4 5.44 0.43 -27.06
CA MET A 4 5.20 0.50 -25.63
C MET A 4 5.84 -0.70 -24.92
N ILE A 5 6.54 -0.44 -23.81
CA ILE A 5 6.96 -1.46 -22.85
C ILE A 5 5.88 -1.54 -21.77
N TYR A 6 5.21 -2.68 -21.68
CA TYR A 6 4.13 -2.87 -20.70
C TYR A 6 4.69 -3.20 -19.31
N PRO A 7 4.24 -2.49 -18.25
CA PRO A 7 4.70 -2.73 -16.89
C PRO A 7 4.25 -4.13 -16.42
N THR A 8 5.14 -4.83 -15.72
CA THR A 8 4.88 -6.14 -15.07
C THR A 8 4.18 -7.15 -15.99
N THR A 9 4.58 -7.20 -17.25
CA THR A 9 3.94 -8.04 -18.29
C THR A 9 4.97 -8.92 -18.97
N ASN A 10 4.63 -10.19 -19.21
CA ASN A 10 5.40 -11.04 -20.11
C ASN A 10 5.02 -10.73 -21.58
N PRO A 11 5.88 -10.09 -22.37
CA PRO A 11 5.53 -9.65 -23.72
C PRO A 11 5.20 -10.79 -24.66
N ALA A 12 5.69 -12.00 -24.40
CA ALA A 12 5.44 -13.17 -25.24
C ALA A 12 4.09 -13.86 -24.98
N ALA A 13 3.45 -13.58 -23.83
CA ALA A 13 2.23 -14.28 -23.40
C ALA A 13 1.03 -13.33 -23.17
N ALA A 14 1.21 -12.02 -23.37
CA ALA A 14 0.17 -11.03 -23.07
C ALA A 14 -0.86 -10.96 -24.20
N GLU A 15 -2.07 -11.45 -23.96
CA GLU A 15 -3.26 -10.96 -24.64
C GLU A 15 -3.63 -9.59 -24.04
N GLN A 16 -3.74 -8.58 -24.91
CA GLN A 16 -4.03 -7.22 -24.47
C GLN A 16 -5.53 -7.00 -24.40
N MET A 17 -6.04 -6.68 -23.22
CA MET A 17 -7.38 -6.13 -23.07
C MET A 17 -7.32 -4.62 -23.28
N MET A 18 -8.02 -4.10 -24.29
CA MET A 18 -8.15 -2.67 -24.50
C MET A 18 -9.37 -2.15 -23.73
N VAL A 19 -9.14 -1.53 -22.57
CA VAL A 19 -10.17 -0.87 -21.76
C VAL A 19 -10.45 0.50 -22.37
N THR A 20 -11.71 0.81 -22.61
CA THR A 20 -12.13 2.04 -23.30
C THR A 20 -12.98 2.97 -22.45
N ARG A 21 -13.66 2.44 -21.41
CA ARG A 21 -14.55 3.21 -20.54
C ARG A 21 -14.61 2.60 -19.13
N GLY A 22 -14.87 3.44 -18.13
CA GLY A 22 -15.21 3.04 -16.77
C GLY A 22 -16.46 3.75 -16.31
N GLU A 23 -17.28 3.09 -15.45
CA GLU A 23 -18.52 3.65 -14.89
C GLU A 23 -18.84 2.95 -13.57
N GLY A 24 -18.92 3.70 -12.47
CA GLY A 24 -19.10 3.12 -11.15
C GLY A 24 -18.04 2.04 -10.87
N PRO A 25 -18.41 0.82 -10.46
CA PRO A 25 -17.46 -0.26 -10.20
C PRO A 25 -17.07 -1.08 -11.44
N TYR A 26 -17.43 -0.65 -12.65
CA TYR A 26 -17.26 -1.41 -13.88
C TYR A 26 -16.30 -0.77 -14.87
N ILE A 27 -15.59 -1.63 -15.62
CA ILE A 27 -14.85 -1.24 -16.83
C ILE A 27 -15.44 -1.93 -18.06
N PHE A 28 -15.15 -1.39 -19.24
CA PHE A 28 -15.64 -1.89 -20.53
C PHE A 28 -14.49 -1.99 -21.52
N ASP A 29 -14.43 -3.10 -22.24
CA ASP A 29 -13.45 -3.29 -23.30
C ASP A 29 -13.89 -2.66 -24.66
N GLN A 30 -13.04 -2.78 -25.67
CA GLN A 30 -13.30 -2.27 -27.00
C GLN A 30 -14.49 -2.95 -27.72
N GLN A 31 -14.94 -4.11 -27.27
CA GLN A 31 -16.12 -4.81 -27.75
C GLN A 31 -17.39 -4.41 -26.98
N GLY A 32 -17.25 -3.57 -25.97
CA GLY A 32 -18.34 -3.15 -25.09
C GLY A 32 -18.71 -4.18 -24.01
N LYS A 33 -17.94 -5.24 -23.85
CA LYS A 33 -18.13 -6.19 -22.76
C LYS A 33 -17.84 -5.52 -21.41
N ARG A 34 -18.77 -5.67 -20.48
CA ARG A 34 -18.69 -5.14 -19.11
C ARG A 34 -17.94 -6.11 -18.20
N TYR A 35 -17.11 -5.57 -17.33
CA TYR A 35 -16.42 -6.31 -16.28
C TYR A 35 -16.60 -5.62 -14.95
N LEU A 36 -16.98 -6.37 -13.91
CA LEU A 36 -16.91 -5.89 -12.53
C LEU A 36 -15.42 -5.80 -12.13
N GLU A 37 -15.01 -4.64 -11.64
CA GLU A 37 -13.63 -4.37 -11.27
C GLU A 37 -13.35 -4.88 -9.84
N GLY A 38 -13.10 -6.18 -9.71
CA GLY A 38 -12.81 -6.83 -8.42
C GLY A 38 -11.45 -6.47 -7.81
N MET A 39 -10.68 -5.57 -8.45
CA MET A 39 -9.35 -5.13 -7.99
C MET A 39 -9.21 -3.62 -7.82
N ALA A 40 -10.29 -2.85 -7.96
CA ALA A 40 -10.24 -1.40 -7.95
C ALA A 40 -9.08 -0.86 -8.82
N GLY A 41 -9.03 -1.26 -10.11
CA GLY A 41 -7.90 -1.03 -10.99
C GLY A 41 -6.65 -1.77 -10.51
N LEU A 42 -5.76 -1.07 -9.85
CA LEU A 42 -4.60 -1.65 -9.16
C LEU A 42 -4.63 -1.25 -7.68
N TRP A 43 -5.66 -1.67 -6.93
CA TRP A 43 -5.88 -1.35 -5.50
C TRP A 43 -6.14 0.15 -5.25
N CYS A 44 -6.72 0.91 -6.20
CA CYS A 44 -6.67 2.37 -6.19
C CYS A 44 -7.97 3.10 -6.52
N THR A 45 -8.88 2.56 -7.35
CA THR A 45 -10.14 3.23 -7.75
C THR A 45 -11.22 3.10 -6.67
N ALA A 46 -10.99 3.68 -5.50
CA ALA A 46 -11.84 3.51 -4.32
C ALA A 46 -13.28 4.02 -4.55
N LEU A 47 -13.45 5.16 -5.22
CA LEU A 47 -14.75 5.73 -5.61
C LEU A 47 -15.22 5.27 -7.01
N GLY A 48 -14.56 4.26 -7.61
CA GLY A 48 -14.89 3.82 -8.94
C GLY A 48 -14.58 4.85 -10.02
N TYR A 49 -15.30 4.77 -11.13
CA TYR A 49 -15.09 5.56 -12.33
C TYR A 49 -16.23 6.55 -12.59
N GLY A 50 -15.92 7.68 -13.23
CA GLY A 50 -16.92 8.63 -13.71
C GLY A 50 -17.58 9.49 -12.62
N ASN A 51 -16.91 9.76 -11.51
CA ASN A 51 -17.45 10.66 -10.48
C ASN A 51 -17.38 12.12 -10.95
N GLU A 52 -18.55 12.71 -11.24
CA GLU A 52 -18.68 14.03 -11.82
C GLU A 52 -18.13 15.15 -10.91
N GLU A 53 -18.25 15.03 -9.58
CA GLU A 53 -17.72 16.04 -8.67
C GLU A 53 -16.20 16.14 -8.74
N ILE A 54 -15.51 14.99 -8.93
CA ILE A 54 -14.05 14.94 -9.07
C ILE A 54 -13.66 15.52 -10.43
N ILE A 55 -14.40 15.18 -11.50
CA ILE A 55 -14.18 15.70 -12.86
C ILE A 55 -14.33 17.22 -12.87
N ASP A 56 -15.38 17.75 -12.25
CA ASP A 56 -15.64 19.20 -12.15
C ASP A 56 -14.53 19.95 -11.41
N VAL A 57 -14.05 19.41 -10.28
CA VAL A 57 -12.92 20.01 -9.55
C VAL A 57 -11.65 19.99 -10.39
N ALA A 58 -11.36 18.89 -11.10
CA ALA A 58 -10.20 18.79 -11.97
C ALA A 58 -10.27 19.86 -13.09
N GLN A 59 -11.42 20.02 -13.75
CA GLN A 59 -11.61 21.00 -14.80
C GLN A 59 -11.42 22.45 -14.28
N ARG A 60 -11.98 22.78 -13.12
CA ARG A 60 -11.82 24.11 -12.51
C ARG A 60 -10.36 24.39 -12.18
N GLN A 61 -9.69 23.46 -11.48
CA GLN A 61 -8.30 23.61 -11.10
C GLN A 61 -7.38 23.78 -12.31
N MET A 62 -7.62 23.05 -13.40
CA MET A 62 -6.83 23.20 -14.63
C MET A 62 -7.02 24.55 -15.31
N ARG A 63 -8.20 25.17 -15.21
CA ARG A 63 -8.47 26.52 -15.73
C ARG A 63 -7.84 27.60 -14.87
N ASP A 64 -7.92 27.45 -13.55
CA ASP A 64 -7.47 28.48 -12.60
C ASP A 64 -5.94 28.47 -12.45
N LEU A 65 -5.36 27.30 -12.20
CA LEU A 65 -3.92 27.12 -12.07
C LEU A 65 -3.54 25.71 -12.47
N SER A 66 -3.14 25.52 -13.73
CA SER A 66 -2.78 24.21 -14.27
C SER A 66 -1.48 23.66 -13.68
N PHE A 67 -0.52 24.54 -13.36
CA PHE A 67 0.75 24.18 -12.75
C PHE A 67 1.38 25.34 -11.97
N SER A 68 1.95 25.02 -10.81
CA SER A 68 2.95 25.84 -10.11
C SER A 68 3.89 24.90 -9.37
N HIS A 69 5.18 25.16 -9.42
CA HIS A 69 6.13 24.42 -8.59
C HIS A 69 6.18 24.98 -7.17
N MET A 70 6.56 24.16 -6.20
CA MET A 70 6.63 24.55 -4.78
C MET A 70 8.04 24.94 -4.30
N PHE A 71 9.00 25.10 -5.21
CA PHE A 71 10.38 25.44 -4.88
C PHE A 71 10.53 26.94 -4.56
N GLY A 72 11.50 27.26 -3.70
CA GLY A 72 11.88 28.64 -3.38
C GLY A 72 10.77 29.42 -2.66
N GLY A 73 10.00 28.78 -1.79
CA GLY A 73 8.96 29.42 -0.98
C GLY A 73 7.63 29.67 -1.70
N LYS A 74 7.45 29.14 -2.93
CA LYS A 74 6.15 29.19 -3.60
C LYS A 74 5.24 28.11 -3.06
N THR A 75 3.94 28.40 -3.00
CA THR A 75 2.88 27.46 -2.64
C THR A 75 1.55 27.87 -3.28
N HIS A 76 0.52 27.08 -3.10
CA HIS A 76 -0.85 27.38 -3.57
C HIS A 76 -1.89 26.75 -2.62
N ALA A 77 -3.10 27.30 -2.64
CA ALA A 77 -4.16 26.92 -1.70
C ALA A 77 -4.46 25.42 -1.67
N ALA A 78 -4.55 24.78 -2.84
CA ALA A 78 -4.87 23.35 -2.91
C ALA A 78 -3.82 22.43 -2.23
N ALA A 79 -2.51 22.81 -2.26
CA ALA A 79 -1.48 22.04 -1.57
C ALA A 79 -1.56 22.21 -0.05
N ILE A 80 -1.81 23.43 0.43
CA ILE A 80 -1.98 23.72 1.86
C ILE A 80 -3.22 22.97 2.39
N GLU A 81 -4.35 23.10 1.70
CA GLU A 81 -5.62 22.44 2.10
C GLU A 81 -5.45 20.91 2.18
N LEU A 82 -4.82 20.29 1.18
CA LEU A 82 -4.57 18.84 1.19
C LEU A 82 -3.66 18.45 2.35
N ALA A 83 -2.56 19.18 2.57
CA ALA A 83 -1.62 18.90 3.65
C ALA A 83 -2.30 18.98 5.03
N ASP A 84 -3.12 20.02 5.25
CA ASP A 84 -3.87 20.20 6.50
C ASP A 84 -4.89 19.08 6.72
N LYS A 85 -5.63 18.67 5.67
CA LYS A 85 -6.57 17.54 5.73
C LYS A 85 -5.86 16.23 6.09
N LEU A 86 -4.74 15.94 5.44
CA LEU A 86 -3.96 14.73 5.71
C LEU A 86 -3.39 14.74 7.12
N ALA A 87 -2.79 15.85 7.57
CA ALA A 87 -2.25 15.98 8.91
C ALA A 87 -3.31 15.80 10.00
N ALA A 88 -4.55 16.24 9.74
CA ALA A 88 -5.66 16.06 10.66
C ALA A 88 -6.25 14.65 10.70
N MET A 89 -6.04 13.85 9.61
CA MET A 89 -6.61 12.50 9.49
C MET A 89 -5.68 11.40 9.97
N VAL A 90 -4.36 11.54 9.74
CA VAL A 90 -3.40 10.45 10.03
C VAL A 90 -3.32 10.12 11.52
N PRO A 91 -3.15 8.85 11.89
CA PRO A 91 -3.08 8.41 13.27
C PRO A 91 -1.69 8.71 13.89
N MET A 92 -1.26 9.96 13.81
CA MET A 92 -0.03 10.43 14.47
C MET A 92 -0.21 11.87 14.96
N ASN A 93 0.57 12.23 15.97
CA ASN A 93 0.57 13.60 16.48
C ASN A 93 1.43 14.50 15.57
N ASP A 94 0.90 15.69 15.26
CA ASP A 94 1.64 16.76 14.57
C ASP A 94 2.32 16.30 13.26
N GLY A 95 1.57 15.59 12.40
CA GLY A 95 2.09 15.11 11.11
C GLY A 95 2.50 16.25 10.18
N ARG A 96 3.66 16.11 9.54
CA ARG A 96 4.16 17.02 8.49
C ARG A 96 4.19 16.30 7.16
N VAL A 97 3.61 16.93 6.15
CA VAL A 97 3.29 16.31 4.86
C VAL A 97 4.24 16.78 3.76
N PHE A 98 4.88 15.84 3.09
CA PHE A 98 5.59 16.06 1.82
C PHE A 98 4.79 15.42 0.69
N LEU A 99 4.39 16.21 -0.31
CA LEU A 99 3.57 15.74 -1.44
C LEU A 99 4.44 15.26 -2.61
N GLY A 100 4.16 14.05 -3.08
CA GLY A 100 4.82 13.38 -4.21
C GLY A 100 3.84 12.96 -5.30
N ASN A 101 4.22 11.98 -6.13
CA ASN A 101 3.46 11.57 -7.31
C ASN A 101 3.09 10.07 -7.32
N SER A 102 3.79 9.26 -6.53
CA SER A 102 3.59 7.82 -6.43
C SER A 102 4.01 7.29 -5.06
N GLY A 103 3.49 6.12 -4.65
CA GLY A 103 3.95 5.47 -3.43
C GLY A 103 5.46 5.16 -3.44
N SER A 104 6.02 4.87 -4.62
CA SER A 104 7.45 4.61 -4.75
C SER A 104 8.30 5.84 -4.43
N ASP A 105 7.93 7.02 -4.96
CA ASP A 105 8.68 8.25 -4.68
C ASP A 105 8.46 8.76 -3.25
N ALA A 106 7.29 8.52 -2.66
CA ALA A 106 7.05 8.80 -1.26
C ALA A 106 7.94 7.94 -0.35
N ASN A 107 8.08 6.64 -0.64
CA ASN A 107 8.98 5.76 0.10
C ASN A 107 10.46 6.15 -0.10
N ASP A 108 10.89 6.51 -1.32
CA ASP A 108 12.23 7.04 -1.55
C ASP A 108 12.46 8.36 -0.79
N THR A 109 11.44 9.20 -0.69
CA THR A 109 11.47 10.43 0.12
C THR A 109 11.71 10.10 1.59
N LEU A 110 10.94 9.19 2.18
CA LEU A 110 11.09 8.80 3.59
C LEU A 110 12.47 8.17 3.85
N MET A 111 13.00 7.33 2.94
CA MET A 111 14.38 6.83 3.02
C MET A 111 15.42 7.98 3.06
N LYS A 112 15.19 9.04 2.29
CA LYS A 112 16.08 10.22 2.30
C LYS A 112 15.90 11.05 3.56
N LEU A 113 14.67 11.22 4.07
CA LEU A 113 14.41 11.92 5.32
C LEU A 113 15.05 11.23 6.52
N ILE A 114 15.04 9.89 6.59
CA ILE A 114 15.77 9.10 7.58
C ILE A 114 17.25 9.46 7.56
N ARG A 115 17.89 9.44 6.39
CA ARG A 115 19.32 9.78 6.25
C ARG A 115 19.63 11.22 6.61
N TYR A 116 18.78 12.15 6.17
CA TYR A 116 18.91 13.57 6.51
C TYR A 116 18.78 13.80 8.02
N HIS A 117 17.78 13.17 8.65
CA HIS A 117 17.60 13.26 10.09
C HIS A 117 18.76 12.65 10.85
N ALA A 118 19.31 11.52 10.39
CA ALA A 118 20.47 10.88 11.02
C ALA A 118 21.69 11.82 11.07
N GLU A 119 21.98 12.51 9.97
CA GLU A 119 23.05 13.54 9.93
C GLU A 119 22.69 14.74 10.83
N ALA A 120 21.48 15.28 10.70
CA ALA A 120 21.01 16.45 11.43
C ALA A 120 21.00 16.24 12.96
N SER A 121 20.71 15.02 13.43
CA SER A 121 20.66 14.65 14.85
C SER A 121 22.01 14.16 15.40
N GLY A 122 23.09 14.18 14.62
CA GLY A 122 24.40 13.68 15.02
C GLY A 122 24.49 12.15 15.17
N GLN A 123 23.62 11.40 14.49
CA GLN A 123 23.57 9.93 14.47
C GLN A 123 23.79 9.36 13.05
N PRO A 124 24.87 9.71 12.33
CA PRO A 124 25.02 9.45 10.89
C PRO A 124 24.97 7.98 10.50
N ASN A 125 25.19 7.06 11.44
CA ASN A 125 25.12 5.62 11.22
C ASN A 125 23.70 5.05 11.36
N ARG A 126 22.71 5.82 11.88
CA ARG A 126 21.34 5.37 12.12
C ARG A 126 20.47 5.50 10.88
N ILE A 127 20.78 4.68 9.85
CA ILE A 127 20.19 4.79 8.51
C ILE A 127 19.59 3.48 7.99
N LYS A 128 19.76 2.36 8.72
CA LYS A 128 19.22 1.07 8.30
C LYS A 128 17.71 1.03 8.46
N VAL A 129 17.02 0.34 7.54
CA VAL A 129 15.57 0.13 7.56
C VAL A 129 15.27 -1.35 7.48
N ILE A 130 14.48 -1.85 8.42
CA ILE A 130 13.97 -3.22 8.42
C ILE A 130 12.71 -3.27 7.56
N ALA A 131 12.63 -4.22 6.62
CA ALA A 131 11.44 -4.54 5.84
C ALA A 131 11.08 -6.02 5.99
N ARG A 132 9.78 -6.35 5.88
CA ARG A 132 9.32 -7.73 6.02
C ARG A 132 9.50 -8.53 4.73
N GLU A 133 9.75 -9.82 4.85
CA GLU A 133 9.55 -10.77 3.75
C GLU A 133 8.09 -10.68 3.24
N GLN A 134 7.92 -10.83 1.93
CA GLN A 134 6.63 -10.67 1.23
C GLN A 134 6.02 -9.24 1.31
N GLY A 135 6.77 -8.22 1.77
CA GLY A 135 6.36 -6.83 1.71
C GLY A 135 6.50 -6.25 0.30
N TYR A 136 5.67 -5.25 -0.04
CA TYR A 136 5.77 -4.50 -1.29
C TYR A 136 5.71 -3.00 -1.01
N HIS A 137 6.78 -2.28 -1.40
CA HIS A 137 6.93 -0.86 -1.08
C HIS A 137 7.26 0.02 -2.30
N GLY A 138 7.22 -0.54 -3.51
CA GLY A 138 7.43 0.20 -4.75
C GLY A 138 8.51 -0.38 -5.66
N VAL A 139 8.90 0.41 -6.68
CA VAL A 139 9.74 -0.05 -7.80
C VAL A 139 10.86 0.91 -8.21
N THR A 140 11.03 2.05 -7.55
CA THR A 140 12.27 2.84 -7.64
C THR A 140 13.40 2.07 -6.95
N LEU A 141 14.66 2.43 -7.14
CA LEU A 141 15.78 1.60 -6.63
C LEU A 141 15.72 1.40 -5.11
N ALA A 142 15.37 2.43 -4.33
CA ALA A 142 15.25 2.29 -2.88
C ALA A 142 13.96 1.57 -2.48
N SER A 143 12.83 1.92 -3.05
CA SER A 143 11.55 1.24 -2.76
C SER A 143 11.55 -0.22 -3.21
N ALA A 144 12.19 -0.56 -4.32
CA ALA A 144 12.37 -1.93 -4.76
C ALA A 144 13.30 -2.72 -3.83
N ALA A 145 14.30 -2.06 -3.24
CA ALA A 145 15.12 -2.69 -2.21
C ALA A 145 14.33 -2.97 -0.93
N LEU A 146 13.38 -2.13 -0.54
CA LEU A 146 12.45 -2.38 0.57
C LEU A 146 11.44 -3.50 0.23
N THR A 147 10.99 -3.59 -1.01
CA THR A 147 10.11 -4.67 -1.50
C THR A 147 10.80 -6.04 -1.36
N ALA A 148 10.05 -7.10 -1.00
CA ALA A 148 10.56 -8.47 -0.84
C ALA A 148 9.82 -9.47 -1.76
N ILE A 149 9.52 -9.05 -2.98
CA ILE A 149 8.94 -9.90 -4.03
C ILE A 149 10.02 -10.20 -5.07
N PRO A 150 10.43 -11.48 -5.28
CA PRO A 150 11.59 -11.84 -6.09
C PRO A 150 11.60 -11.29 -7.51
N THR A 151 10.44 -11.17 -8.16
CA THR A 151 10.32 -10.62 -9.51
C THR A 151 10.69 -9.14 -9.61
N ASN A 152 10.63 -8.41 -8.50
CA ASN A 152 11.06 -7.00 -8.43
C ASN A 152 12.57 -6.84 -8.25
N HIS A 153 13.28 -7.94 -7.99
CA HIS A 153 14.74 -7.94 -7.77
C HIS A 153 15.50 -8.53 -8.96
N THR A 154 14.92 -9.56 -9.62
CA THR A 154 15.58 -10.30 -10.68
C THR A 154 16.04 -9.37 -11.81
N HIS A 155 17.34 -9.38 -12.12
CA HIS A 155 18.03 -8.58 -13.13
C HIS A 155 18.15 -7.06 -12.83
N PHE A 156 17.61 -6.53 -11.72
CA PHE A 156 17.69 -5.10 -11.41
C PHE A 156 18.93 -4.68 -10.61
N GLN A 157 19.72 -5.62 -10.10
CA GLN A 157 20.99 -5.35 -9.37
C GLN A 157 20.80 -4.28 -8.26
N LEU A 158 19.81 -4.49 -7.38
CA LEU A 158 19.46 -3.52 -6.36
C LEU A 158 20.58 -3.37 -5.30
N PRO A 159 20.90 -2.14 -4.87
CA PRO A 159 21.98 -1.86 -3.95
C PRO A 159 21.57 -2.02 -2.47
N PHE A 160 21.15 -3.22 -2.03
CA PHE A 160 20.62 -3.48 -0.68
C PHE A 160 21.55 -3.00 0.43
N GLU A 161 22.83 -3.34 0.36
CA GLU A 161 23.84 -2.98 1.37
C GLU A 161 24.03 -1.45 1.46
N ALA A 162 24.19 -0.79 0.32
CA ALA A 162 24.37 0.67 0.27
C ALA A 162 23.13 1.43 0.77
N LEU A 163 21.94 0.82 0.64
CA LEU A 163 20.69 1.39 1.15
C LEU A 163 20.43 1.03 2.62
N GLY A 164 21.18 0.09 3.20
CA GLY A 164 20.99 -0.35 4.58
C GLY A 164 19.66 -1.07 4.82
N VAL A 165 19.20 -1.87 3.84
CA VAL A 165 17.92 -2.60 3.97
C VAL A 165 18.15 -3.95 4.61
N LEU A 166 17.47 -4.17 5.73
CA LEU A 166 17.45 -5.43 6.49
C LEU A 166 16.14 -6.17 6.28
N ARG A 167 16.13 -7.50 6.51
CA ARG A 167 14.94 -8.35 6.35
C ARG A 167 14.56 -9.03 7.65
N THR A 168 13.28 -8.96 7.99
CA THR A 168 12.65 -9.78 9.03
C THR A 168 11.58 -10.68 8.45
N GLY A 169 11.19 -11.71 9.18
CA GLY A 169 10.22 -12.69 8.69
C GLY A 169 8.84 -12.10 8.38
N SER A 170 8.12 -12.76 7.47
CA SER A 170 6.75 -12.42 7.12
C SER A 170 5.77 -12.66 8.28
N ALA A 171 4.69 -11.88 8.34
CA ALA A 171 3.57 -12.10 9.26
C ALA A 171 2.59 -13.21 8.79
N ASN A 172 2.97 -14.00 7.78
CA ASN A 172 2.15 -15.05 7.21
C ASN A 172 2.13 -16.30 8.11
N TYR A 173 1.14 -16.39 9.00
CA TYR A 173 0.99 -17.55 9.88
C TYR A 173 0.69 -18.85 9.11
N TYR A 174 -0.16 -18.81 8.08
CA TYR A 174 -0.51 -20.00 7.31
C TYR A 174 0.72 -20.70 6.72
N ARG A 175 1.70 -19.95 6.22
CA ARG A 175 2.94 -20.49 5.61
C ARG A 175 4.15 -20.51 6.55
N GLY A 176 4.18 -19.63 7.53
CA GLY A 176 5.34 -19.44 8.42
C GLY A 176 5.17 -20.04 9.81
N GLY A 177 3.98 -20.54 10.15
CA GLY A 177 3.74 -21.24 11.42
C GLY A 177 4.35 -22.65 11.41
N HIS A 178 4.91 -23.08 12.53
CA HIS A 178 5.39 -24.43 12.75
C HIS A 178 4.25 -25.40 13.08
N ASP A 179 4.47 -26.70 12.92
CA ASP A 179 3.47 -27.71 13.26
C ASP A 179 3.08 -27.62 14.75
N GLY A 180 1.79 -27.39 15.01
CA GLY A 180 1.26 -27.25 16.37
C GLY A 180 1.51 -25.88 17.04
N GLU A 181 2.16 -24.94 16.36
CA GLU A 181 2.37 -23.58 16.85
C GLU A 181 1.03 -22.82 16.85
N SER A 182 0.67 -22.17 17.96
CA SER A 182 -0.47 -21.26 17.99
C SER A 182 -0.16 -19.92 17.33
N GLU A 183 -1.19 -19.14 16.95
CA GLU A 183 -0.99 -17.77 16.43
C GLU A 183 -0.24 -16.89 17.44
N SER A 184 -0.53 -17.02 18.73
CA SER A 184 0.15 -16.25 19.78
C SER A 184 1.63 -16.63 19.90
N ASP A 185 1.98 -17.92 19.79
CA ASP A 185 3.37 -18.37 19.84
C ASP A 185 4.14 -17.92 18.58
N PHE A 186 3.48 -17.98 17.42
CA PHE A 186 4.02 -17.42 16.19
C PHE A 186 4.32 -15.92 16.31
N VAL A 187 3.39 -15.13 16.86
CA VAL A 187 3.60 -13.70 17.11
C VAL A 187 4.78 -13.47 18.03
N ALA A 188 4.85 -14.19 19.16
CA ALA A 188 5.96 -14.10 20.10
C ALA A 188 7.31 -14.44 19.44
N ARG A 189 7.35 -15.50 18.63
CA ARG A 189 8.54 -15.88 17.87
C ARG A 189 8.96 -14.81 16.86
N ARG A 190 8.02 -14.22 16.12
CA ARG A 190 8.33 -13.14 15.18
C ARG A 190 8.90 -11.90 15.86
N ALA A 191 8.39 -11.54 17.04
CA ALA A 191 8.94 -10.46 17.84
C ALA A 191 10.37 -10.78 18.35
N GLN A 192 10.63 -12.02 18.80
CA GLN A 192 11.96 -12.47 19.21
C GLN A 192 12.96 -12.45 18.04
N GLU A 193 12.56 -12.92 16.85
CA GLU A 193 13.38 -12.88 15.65
C GLU A 193 13.71 -11.42 15.24
N LEU A 194 12.75 -10.51 15.34
CA LEU A 194 12.96 -9.08 15.11
C LEU A 194 13.96 -8.51 16.09
N GLU A 195 13.81 -8.79 17.38
CA GLU A 195 14.74 -8.32 18.43
C GLU A 195 16.15 -8.89 18.22
N ALA A 196 16.27 -10.18 17.88
CA ALA A 196 17.57 -10.81 17.59
C ALA A 196 18.26 -10.14 16.39
N LEU A 197 17.51 -9.78 15.33
CA LEU A 197 18.04 -9.05 14.18
C LEU A 197 18.55 -7.65 14.62
N ILE A 198 17.76 -6.91 15.40
CA ILE A 198 18.14 -5.58 15.90
C ILE A 198 19.42 -5.63 16.71
N LEU A 199 19.54 -6.61 17.61
CA LEU A 199 20.73 -6.78 18.45
C LEU A 199 21.96 -7.18 17.64
N ALA A 200 21.80 -8.03 16.64
CA ALA A 200 22.88 -8.47 15.76
C ALA A 200 23.43 -7.35 14.87
N GLU A 201 22.55 -6.48 14.36
CA GLU A 201 22.90 -5.37 13.46
C GLU A 201 23.38 -4.10 14.20
N GLY A 202 23.16 -4.02 15.50
CA GLY A 202 23.43 -2.87 16.37
C GLY A 202 22.26 -1.88 16.38
N PRO A 203 21.52 -1.79 17.51
CA PRO A 203 20.31 -0.97 17.62
C PRO A 203 20.48 0.49 17.16
N ASP A 204 21.62 1.09 17.47
CA ASP A 204 21.94 2.48 17.13
C ASP A 204 22.15 2.72 15.62
N THR A 205 22.18 1.66 14.81
CA THR A 205 22.34 1.77 13.35
C THR A 205 21.01 1.70 12.61
N ILE A 206 19.91 1.33 13.30
CA ILE A 206 18.60 1.10 12.71
C ILE A 206 17.69 2.29 13.01
N ALA A 207 17.15 2.90 11.97
CA ALA A 207 16.28 4.06 12.08
C ALA A 207 14.80 3.68 12.15
N ALA A 208 14.36 2.76 11.28
CA ALA A 208 12.95 2.44 11.13
C ALA A 208 12.70 0.99 10.71
N MET A 209 11.47 0.53 10.94
CA MET A 209 10.89 -0.66 10.31
C MET A 209 9.71 -0.24 9.45
N ILE A 210 9.73 -0.57 8.15
CA ILE A 210 8.59 -0.35 7.25
C ILE A 210 7.68 -1.59 7.24
N ALA A 211 6.37 -1.35 7.31
CA ALA A 211 5.38 -2.41 7.26
C ALA A 211 4.05 -1.93 6.67
N GLU A 212 3.44 -2.72 5.79
CA GLU A 212 2.03 -2.58 5.42
C GLU A 212 1.16 -3.12 6.57
N PRO A 213 0.02 -2.50 6.94
CA PRO A 213 -0.93 -3.09 7.90
C PRO A 213 -1.41 -4.49 7.49
N VAL A 214 -1.72 -4.67 6.21
CA VAL A 214 -1.92 -5.94 5.53
C VAL A 214 -1.02 -5.98 4.31
N SER A 215 -0.17 -6.98 4.18
CA SER A 215 0.70 -7.08 3.01
C SER A 215 -0.12 -7.42 1.76
N GLY A 216 -0.43 -6.39 0.97
CA GLY A 216 -1.35 -6.50 -0.16
C GLY A 216 -0.77 -7.34 -1.30
N ALA A 217 0.18 -6.78 -2.04
CA ALA A 217 0.79 -7.44 -3.21
C ALA A 217 1.57 -8.71 -2.87
N GLY A 218 2.03 -8.85 -1.63
CA GLY A 218 2.70 -10.03 -1.11
C GLY A 218 1.79 -11.24 -0.89
N GLY A 219 0.45 -11.05 -0.98
CA GLY A 219 -0.50 -12.17 -0.89
C GLY A 219 -1.76 -11.89 -0.09
N VAL A 220 -2.10 -10.65 0.22
CA VAL A 220 -3.17 -10.29 1.19
C VAL A 220 -2.93 -10.99 2.52
N ILE A 221 -1.74 -10.78 3.07
CA ILE A 221 -1.33 -11.40 4.33
C ILE A 221 -1.83 -10.53 5.47
N VAL A 222 -2.82 -11.03 6.20
CA VAL A 222 -3.35 -10.40 7.42
C VAL A 222 -2.52 -10.90 8.60
N PRO A 223 -1.83 -10.01 9.35
CA PRO A 223 -1.09 -10.43 10.54
C PRO A 223 -2.02 -10.99 11.61
N PRO A 224 -1.60 -12.03 12.36
CA PRO A 224 -2.35 -12.50 13.52
C PRO A 224 -2.58 -11.39 14.58
N ALA A 225 -3.62 -11.56 15.39
CA ALA A 225 -3.92 -10.62 16.47
C ALA A 225 -2.72 -10.40 17.40
N GLY A 226 -2.47 -9.14 17.77
CA GLY A 226 -1.35 -8.76 18.65
C GLY A 226 0.02 -8.67 17.95
N TYR A 227 0.10 -8.94 16.63
CA TYR A 227 1.38 -8.87 15.90
C TYR A 227 2.02 -7.48 15.98
N PHE A 228 1.26 -6.42 15.68
CA PHE A 228 1.81 -5.07 15.71
C PHE A 228 2.05 -4.58 17.14
N ASP A 229 1.27 -5.02 18.13
CA ASP A 229 1.56 -4.72 19.55
C ASP A 229 2.93 -5.29 19.96
N ALA A 230 3.22 -6.55 19.58
CA ALA A 230 4.49 -7.20 19.88
C ALA A 230 5.67 -6.54 19.13
N VAL A 231 5.48 -6.20 17.85
CA VAL A 231 6.47 -5.48 17.04
C VAL A 231 6.74 -4.09 17.64
N GLN A 232 5.71 -3.30 17.96
CA GLN A 232 5.83 -1.97 18.52
C GLN A 232 6.62 -1.99 19.84
N GLN A 233 6.33 -2.94 20.73
CA GLN A 233 7.08 -3.10 22.00
C GLN A 233 8.58 -3.34 21.77
N VAL A 234 8.95 -4.09 20.73
CA VAL A 234 10.36 -4.28 20.38
C VAL A 234 10.95 -2.99 19.83
N LEU A 235 10.29 -2.32 18.88
CA LEU A 235 10.78 -1.09 18.28
C LEU A 235 10.97 0.03 19.31
N ASP A 236 9.99 0.23 20.19
CA ASP A 236 10.02 1.25 21.25
C ASP A 236 11.20 1.06 22.22
N ARG A 237 11.54 -0.19 22.54
CA ARG A 237 12.68 -0.51 23.42
C ARG A 237 14.01 0.00 22.88
N TYR A 238 14.16 0.08 21.56
CA TYR A 238 15.38 0.52 20.89
C TYR A 238 15.24 1.88 20.21
N GLY A 239 14.09 2.56 20.38
CA GLY A 239 13.80 3.86 19.77
C GLY A 239 13.79 3.81 18.25
N ILE A 240 13.37 2.69 17.65
CA ILE A 240 13.26 2.48 16.20
C ILE A 240 11.86 2.92 15.78
N TRP A 241 11.75 3.74 14.72
CA TRP A 241 10.47 4.22 14.22
C TRP A 241 9.68 3.12 13.51
N LEU A 242 8.36 3.10 13.70
CA LEU A 242 7.45 2.36 12.84
C LEU A 242 7.08 3.25 11.65
N TRP A 243 7.37 2.75 10.45
CA TRP A 243 6.99 3.37 9.19
C TRP A 243 5.85 2.55 8.58
N ASP A 244 4.66 3.13 8.57
CA ASP A 244 3.44 2.52 8.07
C ASP A 244 3.25 2.81 6.57
N ASP A 245 3.23 1.76 5.76
CA ASP A 245 2.92 1.86 4.34
C ASP A 245 1.42 1.65 4.10
N GLU A 246 0.67 2.73 4.09
CA GLU A 246 -0.78 2.79 3.88
C GLU A 246 -1.18 2.90 2.39
N VAL A 247 -0.27 2.71 1.48
CA VAL A 247 -0.50 2.87 0.03
C VAL A 247 -1.66 2.00 -0.46
N ILE A 248 -1.87 0.80 0.09
CA ILE A 248 -3.04 -0.05 -0.21
C ILE A 248 -4.10 0.05 0.88
N CYS A 249 -3.70 0.06 2.15
CA CYS A 249 -4.60 -0.14 3.29
C CYS A 249 -5.39 1.11 3.69
N GLY A 250 -4.88 2.29 3.36
CA GLY A 250 -5.49 3.57 3.73
C GLY A 250 -6.83 3.86 3.05
N PHE A 251 -7.48 4.91 3.55
CA PHE A 251 -8.71 5.48 3.01
C PHE A 251 -9.86 4.47 2.91
N GLY A 252 -10.13 3.73 4.00
CA GLY A 252 -11.32 2.89 4.10
C GLY A 252 -11.12 1.43 3.68
N ARG A 253 -9.96 1.04 3.12
CA ARG A 253 -9.74 -0.31 2.57
C ARG A 253 -9.95 -1.42 3.60
N LEU A 254 -9.55 -1.21 4.85
CA LEU A 254 -9.72 -2.18 5.93
C LEU A 254 -10.98 -1.93 6.78
N GLY A 255 -11.86 -1.01 6.36
CA GLY A 255 -13.07 -0.63 7.09
C GLY A 255 -12.86 0.46 8.15
N THR A 256 -11.69 1.08 8.17
CA THR A 256 -11.32 2.25 8.98
C THR A 256 -10.64 3.26 8.07
N ASP A 257 -10.48 4.50 8.51
CA ASP A 257 -9.75 5.55 7.79
C ASP A 257 -8.36 5.09 7.35
N PHE A 258 -7.59 4.51 8.28
CA PHE A 258 -6.26 3.92 8.02
C PHE A 258 -6.17 2.49 8.54
N GLY A 259 -5.30 1.70 7.90
CA GLY A 259 -4.98 0.35 8.34
C GLY A 259 -4.29 0.33 9.69
N ALA A 260 -3.49 1.34 10.00
CA ALA A 260 -2.90 1.54 11.33
C ALA A 260 -3.96 1.53 12.45
N THR A 261 -5.06 2.27 12.26
CA THR A 261 -6.20 2.29 13.20
C THR A 261 -6.78 0.89 13.40
N LYS A 262 -6.91 0.13 12.30
CA LYS A 262 -7.45 -1.24 12.34
C LYS A 262 -6.53 -2.23 13.05
N MET A 263 -5.23 -2.07 12.87
CA MET A 263 -4.20 -3.02 13.34
C MET A 263 -3.52 -2.60 14.66
N GLY A 264 -3.92 -1.45 15.24
CA GLY A 264 -3.35 -0.95 16.50
C GLY A 264 -1.91 -0.47 16.36
N MET A 265 -1.52 0.08 15.19
CA MET A 265 -0.18 0.62 14.95
C MET A 265 -0.07 2.07 15.43
N ALA A 266 1.11 2.46 15.91
CA ALA A 266 1.44 3.84 16.32
C ALA A 266 2.66 4.35 15.51
N PRO A 267 2.48 4.69 14.22
CA PRO A 267 3.59 5.03 13.34
C PRO A 267 4.15 6.44 13.58
N GLN A 268 5.46 6.62 13.35
CA GLN A 268 6.14 7.90 13.27
C GLN A 268 6.31 8.38 11.83
N MET A 269 6.10 7.49 10.85
CA MET A 269 6.17 7.78 9.43
C MET A 269 5.04 7.05 8.70
N ILE A 270 4.40 7.73 7.73
CA ILE A 270 3.29 7.15 6.94
C ILE A 270 3.50 7.45 5.45
N THR A 271 3.22 6.45 4.61
CA THR A 271 3.19 6.61 3.15
C THR A 271 1.77 6.46 2.63
N LEU A 272 1.29 7.44 1.85
CA LEU A 272 -0.03 7.47 1.23
C LEU A 272 0.08 7.62 -0.29
N ALA A 273 -0.80 6.94 -1.03
CA ALA A 273 -0.98 7.09 -2.48
C ALA A 273 -2.32 6.46 -2.90
N LYS A 274 -2.44 6.00 -4.14
CA LYS A 274 -3.58 5.21 -4.68
C LYS A 274 -4.96 5.80 -4.35
N ALA A 275 -5.63 5.28 -3.30
CA ALA A 275 -6.95 5.74 -2.87
C ALA A 275 -6.96 7.21 -2.43
N LEU A 276 -5.82 7.82 -2.15
CA LEU A 276 -5.68 9.26 -1.88
C LEU A 276 -6.35 10.12 -2.94
N SER A 277 -6.26 9.75 -4.21
CA SER A 277 -6.97 10.43 -5.32
C SER A 277 -8.03 9.53 -5.99
N SER A 278 -8.32 8.36 -5.41
CA SER A 278 -9.14 7.34 -6.09
C SER A 278 -8.68 7.05 -7.53
N ALA A 279 -7.36 7.15 -7.78
CA ALA A 279 -6.70 6.96 -9.08
C ALA A 279 -7.09 7.96 -10.19
N TYR A 280 -7.82 9.02 -9.90
CA TYR A 280 -8.14 10.05 -10.91
C TYR A 280 -6.90 10.80 -11.39
N VAL A 281 -5.91 10.99 -10.51
CA VAL A 281 -4.62 11.61 -10.84
C VAL A 281 -3.49 10.97 -10.01
N PRO A 282 -2.25 10.95 -10.53
CA PRO A 282 -1.08 10.54 -9.75
C PRO A 282 -0.79 11.53 -8.64
N ILE A 283 -0.76 11.06 -7.40
CA ILE A 283 -0.36 11.83 -6.21
C ILE A 283 0.03 10.87 -5.09
N SER A 284 0.91 11.31 -4.21
CA SER A 284 1.28 10.62 -2.97
C SER A 284 1.60 11.62 -1.86
N ALA A 285 1.67 11.12 -0.64
CA ALA A 285 2.16 11.87 0.50
C ALA A 285 3.11 10.99 1.33
N ALA A 286 4.25 11.56 1.69
CA ALA A 286 5.15 11.09 2.71
C ALA A 286 4.91 11.95 3.96
N ILE A 287 4.57 11.33 5.09
CA ILE A 287 4.24 12.04 6.32
C ILE A 287 5.19 11.58 7.41
N VAL A 288 5.72 12.53 8.17
CA VAL A 288 6.59 12.28 9.32
C VAL A 288 6.06 13.04 10.54
N GLN A 289 6.35 12.53 11.72
CA GLN A 289 6.03 13.20 12.96
C GLN A 289 6.74 14.56 13.10
N GLY A 290 6.13 15.51 13.80
CA GLY A 290 6.59 16.89 13.86
C GLY A 290 8.03 17.07 14.34
N ASP A 291 8.45 16.34 15.38
CA ASP A 291 9.83 16.38 15.90
C ASP A 291 10.89 15.95 14.86
N ILE A 292 10.57 14.97 14.00
CA ILE A 292 11.43 14.56 12.89
C ILE A 292 11.55 15.69 11.87
N ALA A 293 10.41 16.29 11.51
CA ALA A 293 10.36 17.41 10.57
C ALA A 293 11.07 18.66 11.10
N ASP A 294 10.92 18.97 12.39
CA ASP A 294 11.54 20.11 13.04
C ASP A 294 13.08 19.96 13.08
N CYS A 295 13.59 18.77 13.37
CA CYS A 295 15.03 18.47 13.29
C CYS A 295 15.57 18.69 11.87
N ILE A 296 14.84 18.20 10.84
CA ILE A 296 15.21 18.40 9.44
C ILE A 296 15.16 19.89 9.07
N GLY A 297 14.12 20.62 9.50
CA GLY A 297 13.94 22.04 9.23
C GLY A 297 15.02 22.91 9.85
N ALA A 298 15.42 22.63 11.09
CA ALA A 298 16.52 23.31 11.77
C ALA A 298 17.85 23.13 11.00
N SER A 299 18.21 21.89 10.67
CA SER A 299 19.42 21.59 9.89
C SER A 299 19.36 22.18 8.48
N ALA A 300 18.21 22.19 7.81
CA ALA A 300 18.05 22.82 6.50
C ALA A 300 18.29 24.33 6.54
N THR A 301 18.00 24.98 7.66
CA THR A 301 18.31 26.40 7.87
C THR A 301 19.82 26.64 7.91
N ASP A 302 20.58 25.79 8.58
CA ASP A 302 22.03 25.89 8.66
C ASP A 302 22.70 25.58 7.31
N VAL A 303 22.20 24.62 6.56
CA VAL A 303 22.64 24.26 5.21
C VAL A 303 22.23 25.33 4.17
N GLY A 304 21.17 26.08 4.44
CA GLY A 304 20.61 27.12 3.58
C GLY A 304 19.50 26.64 2.64
N VAL A 305 19.26 25.32 2.52
CA VAL A 305 18.17 24.75 1.73
C VAL A 305 17.89 23.30 2.11
N PHE A 306 16.62 22.90 2.08
CA PHE A 306 16.24 21.50 2.07
C PHE A 306 16.34 20.97 0.63
N GLY A 307 17.42 20.26 0.30
CA GLY A 307 17.79 19.86 -1.07
C GLY A 307 16.99 18.65 -1.61
N HIS A 308 15.68 18.61 -1.41
CA HIS A 308 14.81 17.54 -1.92
C HIS A 308 13.47 18.08 -2.41
N GLY A 309 13.01 17.56 -3.56
CA GLY A 309 11.71 17.89 -4.17
C GLY A 309 11.65 17.38 -5.60
N TYR A 310 10.46 17.03 -6.06
CA TYR A 310 10.17 16.67 -7.45
C TYR A 310 9.58 17.89 -8.16
N THR A 311 9.77 18.01 -9.47
CA THR A 311 9.16 19.08 -10.27
C THR A 311 7.65 19.16 -10.05
N TYR A 312 7.00 18.02 -9.89
CA TYR A 312 5.55 17.93 -9.69
C TYR A 312 5.12 17.68 -8.24
N SER A 313 6.01 17.85 -7.26
CA SER A 313 5.61 17.83 -5.84
C SER A 313 4.50 18.84 -5.58
N GLY A 314 3.39 18.37 -5.02
CA GLY A 314 2.24 19.22 -4.74
C GLY A 314 1.62 19.84 -5.99
N HIS A 315 1.52 19.08 -7.09
CA HIS A 315 0.88 19.56 -8.33
C HIS A 315 -0.55 20.05 -8.06
N PRO A 316 -0.95 21.26 -8.48
CA PRO A 316 -2.24 21.86 -8.15
C PRO A 316 -3.44 20.97 -8.45
N LEU A 317 -3.45 20.34 -9.65
CA LEU A 317 -4.50 19.38 -10.03
C LEU A 317 -4.54 18.18 -9.09
N GLY A 318 -3.38 17.59 -8.79
CA GLY A 318 -3.29 16.44 -7.88
C GLY A 318 -3.84 16.76 -6.49
N CYS A 319 -3.45 17.90 -5.95
CA CYS A 319 -3.89 18.36 -4.63
C CYS A 319 -5.39 18.64 -4.57
N ALA A 320 -5.94 19.36 -5.55
CA ALA A 320 -7.37 19.69 -5.60
C ALA A 320 -8.25 18.43 -5.73
N VAL A 321 -7.83 17.48 -6.57
CA VAL A 321 -8.54 16.21 -6.75
C VAL A 321 -8.48 15.36 -5.48
N ALA A 322 -7.29 15.19 -4.87
CA ALA A 322 -7.15 14.43 -3.64
C ALA A 322 -7.92 15.03 -2.47
N SER A 323 -7.90 16.37 -2.33
CA SER A 323 -8.69 17.08 -1.33
C SER A 323 -10.19 16.81 -1.51
N LYS A 324 -10.69 16.86 -2.76
CA LYS A 324 -12.11 16.57 -3.07
C LYS A 324 -12.48 15.12 -2.81
N VAL A 325 -11.57 14.18 -3.10
CA VAL A 325 -11.78 12.74 -2.81
C VAL A 325 -11.93 12.51 -1.31
N ILE A 326 -11.11 13.18 -0.48
CA ILE A 326 -11.23 13.11 0.98
C ILE A 326 -12.59 13.68 1.44
N ASP A 327 -13.02 14.83 0.88
CA ASP A 327 -14.34 15.41 1.20
C ASP A 327 -15.49 14.43 0.90
N ILE A 328 -15.42 13.74 -0.23
CA ILE A 328 -16.41 12.72 -0.60
C ILE A 328 -16.40 11.56 0.38
N TYR A 329 -15.21 11.04 0.74
CA TYR A 329 -15.09 9.96 1.72
C TYR A 329 -15.76 10.29 3.04
N GLN A 330 -15.53 11.52 3.55
CA GLN A 330 -16.09 11.97 4.83
C GLN A 330 -17.58 12.26 4.74
N ARG A 331 -18.01 13.04 3.73
CA ARG A 331 -19.41 13.46 3.54
C ARG A 331 -20.34 12.26 3.34
N ASP A 332 -19.91 11.29 2.52
CA ASP A 332 -20.74 10.15 2.12
C ASP A 332 -20.50 8.92 3.01
N HIS A 333 -19.75 9.07 4.11
CA HIS A 333 -19.47 8.01 5.07
C HIS A 333 -18.93 6.72 4.39
N ILE A 334 -18.04 6.89 3.40
CA ILE A 334 -17.51 5.77 2.60
C ILE A 334 -16.78 4.74 3.45
N PHE A 335 -16.12 5.14 4.53
CA PHE A 335 -15.40 4.21 5.41
C PHE A 335 -16.36 3.30 6.20
N ASP A 336 -17.47 3.85 6.69
CA ASP A 336 -18.52 3.09 7.38
C ASP A 336 -19.21 2.12 6.40
N HIS A 337 -19.49 2.59 5.17
CA HIS A 337 -20.02 1.76 4.10
C HIS A 337 -19.05 0.60 3.78
N ALA A 338 -17.77 0.89 3.61
CA ALA A 338 -16.73 -0.11 3.35
C ALA A 338 -16.59 -1.12 4.50
N ALA A 339 -16.71 -0.68 5.75
CA ALA A 339 -16.72 -1.58 6.90
C ALA A 339 -17.88 -2.57 6.84
N LYS A 340 -19.10 -2.10 6.52
CA LYS A 340 -20.31 -2.91 6.43
C LYS A 340 -20.25 -3.90 5.25
N VAL A 341 -19.99 -3.41 4.05
CA VAL A 341 -19.93 -4.26 2.84
C VAL A 341 -18.72 -5.18 2.90
N GLY A 342 -17.60 -4.71 3.47
CA GLY A 342 -16.42 -5.53 3.72
C GLY A 342 -16.70 -6.71 4.64
N GLY A 343 -17.49 -6.52 5.71
CA GLY A 343 -17.95 -7.62 6.55
C GLY A 343 -18.74 -8.68 5.77
N TYR A 344 -19.61 -8.24 4.87
CA TYR A 344 -20.34 -9.13 3.97
C TYR A 344 -19.38 -9.85 2.99
N LEU A 345 -18.44 -9.12 2.37
CA LEU A 345 -17.44 -9.71 1.49
C LEU A 345 -16.63 -10.81 2.18
N GLN A 346 -16.16 -10.57 3.43
CA GLN A 346 -15.41 -11.59 4.17
C GLN A 346 -16.27 -12.82 4.47
N THR A 347 -17.55 -12.63 4.80
CA THR A 347 -18.49 -13.75 5.01
C THR A 347 -18.65 -14.59 3.75
N ARG A 348 -18.79 -13.96 2.58
CA ARG A 348 -18.94 -14.65 1.30
C ARG A 348 -17.65 -15.35 0.86
N LEU A 349 -16.48 -14.71 1.06
CA LEU A 349 -15.18 -15.34 0.79
C LEU A 349 -14.95 -16.58 1.66
N ALA A 350 -15.40 -16.56 2.93
CA ALA A 350 -15.27 -17.70 3.83
C ALA A 350 -16.00 -18.96 3.34
N GLU A 351 -17.02 -18.84 2.47
CA GLU A 351 -17.72 -20.00 1.86
C GLU A 351 -16.76 -20.89 1.07
N PHE A 352 -15.68 -20.30 0.49
CA PHE A 352 -14.65 -21.07 -0.23
C PHE A 352 -13.73 -21.89 0.68
N ALA A 353 -13.74 -21.66 2.00
CA ALA A 353 -12.91 -22.42 2.93
C ALA A 353 -13.17 -23.93 2.90
N GLY A 354 -14.38 -24.36 2.49
CA GLY A 354 -14.72 -25.78 2.30
C GLY A 354 -14.20 -26.40 1.01
N HIS A 355 -13.76 -25.59 0.04
CA HIS A 355 -13.33 -26.08 -1.28
C HIS A 355 -12.01 -26.85 -1.21
N VAL A 356 -11.92 -27.98 -1.92
CA VAL A 356 -10.77 -28.90 -1.86
C VAL A 356 -9.44 -28.25 -2.30
N LEU A 357 -9.48 -27.27 -3.18
CA LEU A 357 -8.31 -26.55 -3.69
C LEU A 357 -7.95 -25.29 -2.90
N VAL A 358 -8.78 -24.88 -1.93
CA VAL A 358 -8.55 -23.67 -1.14
C VAL A 358 -7.88 -24.03 0.19
N GLY A 359 -6.62 -23.70 0.33
CA GLY A 359 -5.84 -23.92 1.54
C GLY A 359 -6.08 -22.88 2.60
N GLU A 360 -6.18 -21.61 2.18
CA GLU A 360 -6.42 -20.48 3.07
C GLU A 360 -7.39 -19.47 2.41
N VAL A 361 -8.26 -18.91 3.23
CA VAL A 361 -9.02 -17.69 2.94
C VAL A 361 -8.50 -16.60 3.88
N SER A 362 -7.94 -15.54 3.33
CA SER A 362 -7.40 -14.42 4.11
C SER A 362 -8.06 -13.11 3.68
N GLY A 363 -8.27 -12.19 4.61
CA GLY A 363 -8.81 -10.88 4.28
C GLY A 363 -9.34 -10.12 5.48
N VAL A 364 -9.56 -8.81 5.27
CA VAL A 364 -10.18 -7.90 6.23
C VAL A 364 -10.75 -6.68 5.50
N GLY A 365 -11.95 -6.23 5.90
CA GLY A 365 -12.62 -5.14 5.21
C GLY A 365 -12.85 -5.46 3.73
N MET A 366 -12.45 -4.56 2.86
CA MET A 366 -12.66 -4.63 1.40
C MET A 366 -11.44 -5.20 0.65
N ILE A 367 -10.66 -6.08 1.27
CA ILE A 367 -9.54 -6.80 0.66
C ILE A 367 -9.55 -8.25 1.11
N GLY A 368 -9.37 -9.18 0.18
CA GLY A 368 -9.31 -10.61 0.50
C GLY A 368 -8.53 -11.42 -0.54
N ALA A 369 -8.16 -12.64 -0.16
CA ALA A 369 -7.53 -13.59 -1.07
C ALA A 369 -7.87 -15.04 -0.72
N LEU A 370 -7.79 -15.88 -1.75
CA LEU A 370 -7.82 -17.33 -1.63
C LEU A 370 -6.45 -17.87 -2.02
N GLU A 371 -5.80 -18.65 -1.17
CA GLU A 371 -4.61 -19.40 -1.55
C GLU A 371 -4.99 -20.78 -2.06
N LEU A 372 -4.62 -21.07 -3.31
CA LEU A 372 -4.90 -22.34 -3.96
C LEU A 372 -3.77 -23.32 -3.72
N VAL A 373 -4.11 -24.55 -3.32
CA VAL A 373 -3.17 -25.62 -2.98
C VAL A 373 -3.55 -26.92 -3.70
N ALA A 374 -2.53 -27.74 -4.01
CA ALA A 374 -2.73 -29.05 -4.60
C ALA A 374 -3.15 -30.10 -3.55
N ASP A 375 -2.80 -29.87 -2.29
CA ASP A 375 -3.18 -30.72 -1.17
C ASP A 375 -3.38 -29.87 0.09
N LYS A 376 -4.59 -29.85 0.60
CA LYS A 376 -4.98 -28.96 1.69
C LYS A 376 -4.37 -29.37 3.05
N PRO A 377 -4.40 -30.66 3.45
CA PRO A 377 -3.81 -31.09 4.72
C PRO A 377 -2.32 -30.75 4.86
N THR A 378 -1.56 -30.92 3.81
CA THR A 378 -0.09 -30.67 3.82
C THR A 378 0.25 -29.24 3.35
N LYS A 379 -0.74 -28.45 2.98
CA LYS A 379 -0.57 -27.10 2.39
C LYS A 379 0.33 -27.13 1.13
N ARG A 380 0.43 -28.29 0.44
CA ARG A 380 1.33 -28.46 -0.70
C ARG A 380 0.90 -27.57 -1.87
N PRO A 381 1.80 -26.71 -2.39
CA PRO A 381 1.49 -25.87 -3.54
C PRO A 381 1.37 -26.68 -4.83
N PHE A 382 0.84 -26.06 -5.89
CA PHE A 382 0.89 -26.61 -7.23
C PHE A 382 2.30 -26.47 -7.83
N ASP A 383 2.92 -27.56 -8.21
CA ASP A 383 4.26 -27.58 -8.80
C ASP A 383 4.24 -27.06 -10.24
N GLY A 384 4.85 -25.89 -10.47
CA GLY A 384 5.01 -25.29 -11.79
C GLY A 384 3.71 -24.86 -12.48
N MET A 385 2.53 -25.14 -11.93
CA MET A 385 1.25 -24.76 -12.51
C MET A 385 0.83 -23.36 -12.06
N LYS A 386 0.32 -22.57 -13.00
CA LYS A 386 -0.16 -21.20 -12.76
C LYS A 386 -1.66 -21.18 -12.52
N VAL A 387 -2.14 -21.95 -11.52
CA VAL A 387 -3.58 -22.14 -11.26
C VAL A 387 -4.28 -20.82 -10.96
N GLY A 388 -3.66 -19.93 -10.18
CA GLY A 388 -4.21 -18.59 -9.92
C GLY A 388 -4.41 -17.77 -11.21
N GLN A 389 -3.53 -17.91 -12.20
CA GLN A 389 -3.69 -17.24 -13.50
C GLN A 389 -4.84 -17.84 -14.31
N TYR A 390 -5.03 -19.18 -14.27
CA TYR A 390 -6.19 -19.82 -14.89
C TYR A 390 -7.51 -19.35 -14.26
N CYS A 391 -7.57 -19.28 -12.94
CA CYS A 391 -8.75 -18.76 -12.24
C CYS A 391 -9.05 -17.30 -12.63
N ALA A 392 -8.02 -16.44 -12.67
CA ALA A 392 -8.22 -15.05 -13.08
C ALA A 392 -8.69 -14.92 -14.53
N LYS A 393 -8.16 -15.74 -15.44
CA LYS A 393 -8.61 -15.74 -16.84
C LYS A 393 -10.03 -16.29 -17.00
N ALA A 394 -10.41 -17.29 -16.22
CA ALA A 394 -11.79 -17.80 -16.18
C ALA A 394 -12.76 -16.72 -15.67
N ALA A 395 -12.43 -16.05 -14.56
CA ALA A 395 -13.21 -14.94 -14.02
C ALA A 395 -13.39 -13.82 -15.05
N GLU A 396 -12.33 -13.43 -15.76
CA GLU A 396 -12.39 -12.46 -16.88
C GLU A 396 -13.37 -12.91 -17.96
N GLY A 397 -13.40 -14.21 -18.29
CA GLY A 397 -14.38 -14.79 -19.20
C GLY A 397 -15.82 -14.55 -18.75
N HIS A 398 -16.08 -14.60 -17.44
CA HIS A 398 -17.37 -14.33 -16.80
C HIS A 398 -17.64 -12.84 -16.50
N GLY A 399 -16.74 -11.93 -16.87
CA GLY A 399 -16.94 -10.50 -16.67
C GLY A 399 -16.48 -9.98 -15.30
N LEU A 400 -15.53 -10.66 -14.66
CA LEU A 400 -14.95 -10.26 -13.39
C LEU A 400 -13.43 -10.10 -13.51
N ILE A 401 -12.90 -8.96 -13.06
CA ILE A 401 -11.45 -8.73 -12.96
C ILE A 401 -10.99 -9.04 -11.54
N ILE A 402 -10.11 -10.04 -11.41
CA ILE A 402 -9.41 -10.39 -10.17
C ILE A 402 -7.91 -10.51 -10.46
N ARG A 403 -7.09 -10.58 -9.41
CA ARG A 403 -5.64 -10.58 -9.57
C ARG A 403 -4.99 -11.86 -9.06
N PRO A 404 -4.24 -12.59 -9.92
CA PRO A 404 -3.36 -13.64 -9.44
C PRO A 404 -2.13 -13.01 -8.77
N LEU A 405 -1.77 -13.49 -7.59
CA LEU A 405 -0.57 -13.14 -6.84
C LEU A 405 0.39 -14.33 -6.78
N GLY A 406 1.57 -14.12 -6.22
CA GLY A 406 2.54 -15.18 -5.98
C GLY A 406 1.94 -16.35 -5.16
N GLY A 407 2.46 -17.58 -5.36
CA GLY A 407 2.00 -18.76 -4.63
C GLY A 407 0.60 -19.27 -5.03
N ASN A 408 0.13 -18.97 -6.24
CA ASN A 408 -1.23 -19.30 -6.69
C ASN A 408 -2.36 -18.68 -5.83
N ARG A 409 -2.12 -17.53 -5.24
CA ARG A 409 -3.17 -16.74 -4.59
C ARG A 409 -3.99 -15.98 -5.63
N ILE A 410 -5.29 -15.85 -5.38
CA ILE A 410 -6.20 -14.96 -6.10
C ILE A 410 -6.71 -13.90 -5.14
N ALA A 411 -6.50 -12.64 -5.50
CA ALA A 411 -6.90 -11.51 -4.66
C ALA A 411 -8.10 -10.78 -5.23
N VAL A 412 -8.92 -10.26 -4.33
CA VAL A 412 -10.01 -9.33 -4.57
C VAL A 412 -9.84 -8.08 -3.73
N CYS A 413 -10.11 -6.93 -4.31
CA CYS A 413 -10.03 -5.61 -3.68
C CYS A 413 -10.92 -4.64 -4.45
N PRO A 414 -12.24 -4.79 -4.41
CA PRO A 414 -13.16 -4.01 -5.22
C PRO A 414 -13.20 -2.53 -4.79
N PRO A 415 -13.75 -1.62 -5.61
CA PRO A 415 -14.05 -0.25 -5.20
C PRO A 415 -14.88 -0.21 -3.91
N LEU A 416 -14.65 0.81 -3.07
CA LEU A 416 -15.34 0.92 -1.77
C LEU A 416 -16.82 1.24 -1.90
N ILE A 417 -17.27 1.70 -3.06
CA ILE A 417 -18.65 2.07 -3.37
C ILE A 417 -19.55 0.89 -3.79
N ILE A 418 -19.01 -0.34 -3.82
CA ILE A 418 -19.82 -1.51 -4.18
C ILE A 418 -20.85 -1.83 -3.10
N GLU A 419 -21.96 -2.45 -3.54
CA GLU A 419 -23.04 -2.92 -2.68
C GLU A 419 -22.95 -4.45 -2.51
N ASN A 420 -23.74 -5.01 -1.59
CA ASN A 420 -23.81 -6.47 -1.38
C ASN A 420 -24.13 -7.23 -2.66
N SER A 421 -24.98 -6.67 -3.54
CA SER A 421 -25.29 -7.26 -4.85
C SER A 421 -24.07 -7.40 -5.77
N HIS A 422 -23.13 -6.46 -5.71
CA HIS A 422 -21.86 -6.56 -6.44
C HIS A 422 -20.91 -7.59 -5.80
N VAL A 423 -20.99 -7.75 -4.47
CA VAL A 423 -20.28 -8.86 -3.79
C VAL A 423 -20.85 -10.21 -4.26
N ASP A 424 -22.17 -10.33 -4.40
CA ASP A 424 -22.80 -11.55 -4.93
C ASP A 424 -22.40 -11.82 -6.41
N GLU A 425 -22.24 -10.77 -7.21
CA GLU A 425 -21.72 -10.88 -8.60
C GLU A 425 -20.23 -11.30 -8.63
N LEU A 426 -19.45 -10.89 -7.61
CA LEU A 426 -18.03 -11.20 -7.50
C LEU A 426 -17.77 -12.65 -7.11
N ILE A 427 -18.60 -13.23 -6.22
CA ILE A 427 -18.47 -14.60 -5.68
C ILE A 427 -18.95 -15.66 -6.66
#